data_7e7a2f5d3c6cbe4326f5b0184112783c
#
_entry.id   7e7a2f5d3c6cbe4326f5b0184112783c
#
_cell.length_a   1.000
_cell.length_b   1.000
_cell.length_c   1.000
_cell.angle_alpha   90.00
_cell.angle_beta   90.00
_cell.angle_gamma   90.00
#
_symmetry.space_group_name_H-M   'P 1'
#
loop_
_entity.id
_entity.type
_entity.pdbx_description
1 polymer ?
#
loop_
_entity_poly.entity_id
_entity_poly.type
_entity_poly.pdbx_seq_one_letter_code
_entity_poly.pdbx_strand_id
1 'polypeptide(L)'
;MFFGGLFVVTFLTPAGVLQQKSLVAAVGGLIAVVGPVAGVWLIAVLETADTFGQWIRATMVLAVYAMAIGGIGLALARAKLPAIFAAGLAIVVGLAWLSWPVWLSGALVRGGFSGTVQNLVWLHPPLVINGILTGEPAWTERSVAYHLTDLNQDVPIRLPASAAACLAVHGILGLVLWWAAFGSAAQVRRLIRRV
;
A
#
# COMPACT_ATOMS: atom_id res chain seq x y z
N MET A 1 -1.44 -14.46 -6.74
CA MET A 1 -0.03 -14.24 -6.33
C MET A 1 0.27 -12.80 -5.98
N PHE A 2 -0.02 -11.81 -6.82
CA PHE A 2 0.26 -10.38 -6.57
C PHE A 2 -0.41 -9.83 -5.30
N PHE A 3 -1.63 -10.24 -5.00
CA PHE A 3 -2.34 -9.80 -3.78
C PHE A 3 -1.67 -10.33 -2.50
N GLY A 4 -1.14 -11.55 -2.51
CA GLY A 4 -0.39 -12.10 -1.37
C GLY A 4 0.80 -11.23 -0.99
N GLY A 5 1.49 -10.66 -1.98
CA GLY A 5 2.61 -9.74 -1.76
C GLY A 5 2.22 -8.48 -0.97
N LEU A 6 1.04 -7.89 -1.24
CA LEU A 6 0.54 -6.73 -0.50
C LEU A 6 0.27 -7.08 0.98
N PHE A 7 -0.29 -8.26 1.26
CA PHE A 7 -0.47 -8.72 2.64
C PHE A 7 0.87 -8.91 3.34
N VAL A 8 1.83 -9.62 2.71
CA VAL A 8 3.17 -9.82 3.26
C VAL A 8 3.83 -8.49 3.61
N VAL A 9 3.79 -7.53 2.69
CA VAL A 9 4.36 -6.19 2.91
C VAL A 9 3.64 -5.46 4.05
N THR A 10 2.31 -5.57 4.16
CA THR A 10 1.54 -4.96 5.24
C THR A 10 1.98 -5.46 6.62
N PHE A 11 2.27 -6.76 6.76
CA PHE A 11 2.71 -7.34 8.03
C PHE A 11 4.18 -7.04 8.35
N LEU A 12 5.06 -7.12 7.35
CA LEU A 12 6.50 -7.06 7.60
C LEU A 12 7.06 -5.63 7.63
N THR A 13 6.48 -4.68 6.89
CA THR A 13 7.04 -3.33 6.78
C THR A 13 7.08 -2.58 8.12
N PRO A 14 6.01 -2.54 8.94
CA PRO A 14 6.08 -1.84 10.21
C PRO A 14 7.17 -2.40 11.13
N ALA A 15 7.31 -3.72 11.20
CA ALA A 15 8.35 -4.36 12.01
C ALA A 15 9.77 -4.04 11.51
N GLY A 16 9.98 -4.06 10.19
CA GLY A 16 11.27 -3.79 9.56
C GLY A 16 11.71 -2.33 9.67
N VAL A 17 10.77 -1.38 9.69
CA VAL A 17 11.05 0.06 9.69
C VAL A 17 11.12 0.64 11.11
N LEU A 18 10.26 0.20 12.03
CA LEU A 18 10.17 0.77 13.38
C LEU A 18 11.42 0.57 14.23
N GLN A 19 12.20 -0.46 13.99
CA GLN A 19 13.43 -0.75 14.72
C GLN A 19 14.61 0.12 14.27
N GLN A 20 14.46 0.87 13.17
CA GLN A 20 15.55 1.61 12.55
C GLN A 20 15.74 2.99 13.19
N LYS A 21 17.00 3.32 13.50
CA LYS A 21 17.40 4.59 14.14
C LYS A 21 17.72 5.70 13.12
N SER A 22 17.88 5.37 11.84
CA SER A 22 18.20 6.32 10.78
C SER A 22 17.33 6.12 9.56
N LEU A 23 17.17 7.17 8.76
CA LEU A 23 16.44 7.13 7.49
C LEU A 23 17.04 6.07 6.54
N VAL A 24 18.36 6.03 6.42
CA VAL A 24 19.07 5.08 5.54
C VAL A 24 18.75 3.63 5.93
N ALA A 25 18.82 3.32 7.24
CA ALA A 25 18.50 1.98 7.72
C ALA A 25 17.01 1.64 7.53
N ALA A 26 16.11 2.62 7.70
CA ALA A 26 14.68 2.42 7.47
C ALA A 26 14.37 2.18 5.98
N VAL A 27 15.03 2.89 5.06
CA VAL A 27 14.96 2.61 3.61
C VAL A 27 15.50 1.21 3.31
N GLY A 28 16.62 0.82 3.90
CA GLY A 28 17.15 -0.54 3.80
C GLY A 28 16.15 -1.61 4.27
N GLY A 29 15.48 -1.37 5.38
CA GLY A 29 14.40 -2.22 5.89
C GLY A 29 13.21 -2.32 4.92
N LEU A 30 12.82 -1.21 4.32
CA LEU A 30 11.78 -1.20 3.29
C LEU A 30 12.18 -2.03 2.07
N ILE A 31 13.40 -1.84 1.58
CA ILE A 31 13.93 -2.59 0.42
C ILE A 31 14.00 -4.10 0.75
N ALA A 32 14.41 -4.46 1.96
CA ALA A 32 14.49 -5.86 2.40
C ALA A 32 13.11 -6.55 2.44
N VAL A 33 12.03 -5.80 2.62
CA VAL A 33 10.67 -6.35 2.58
C VAL A 33 10.10 -6.34 1.15
N VAL A 34 10.23 -5.23 0.43
CA VAL A 34 9.66 -5.06 -0.91
C VAL A 34 10.43 -5.86 -1.96
N GLY A 35 11.76 -5.93 -1.86
CA GLY A 35 12.64 -6.58 -2.83
C GLY A 35 12.30 -8.05 -3.11
N PRO A 36 12.21 -8.91 -2.09
CA PRO A 36 11.82 -10.31 -2.28
C PRO A 36 10.45 -10.48 -2.93
N VAL A 37 9.46 -9.67 -2.51
CA VAL A 37 8.11 -9.71 -3.10
C VAL A 37 8.16 -9.30 -4.57
N ALA A 38 8.88 -8.23 -4.90
CA ALA A 38 9.07 -7.79 -6.28
C ALA A 38 9.81 -8.83 -7.13
N GLY A 39 10.79 -9.53 -6.55
CA GLY A 39 11.50 -10.62 -7.22
C GLY A 39 10.58 -11.80 -7.56
N VAL A 40 9.73 -12.20 -6.62
CA VAL A 40 8.72 -13.24 -6.86
C VAL A 40 7.72 -12.79 -7.93
N TRP A 41 7.31 -11.52 -7.92
CA TRP A 41 6.43 -10.98 -8.95
C TRP A 41 7.10 -10.92 -10.33
N LEU A 42 8.40 -10.67 -10.39
CA LEU A 42 9.14 -10.69 -11.65
C LEU A 42 9.11 -12.09 -12.28
N ILE A 43 9.34 -13.14 -11.49
CA ILE A 43 9.26 -14.53 -11.97
C ILE A 43 7.86 -14.79 -12.56
N ALA A 44 6.80 -14.40 -11.86
CA ALA A 44 5.43 -14.57 -12.34
C ALA A 44 5.16 -13.82 -13.65
N VAL A 45 5.66 -12.59 -13.78
CA VAL A 45 5.50 -11.78 -15.01
C VAL A 45 6.24 -12.43 -16.18
N LEU A 46 7.41 -13.04 -15.95
CA LEU A 46 8.14 -13.75 -17.01
C LEU A 46 7.40 -15.00 -17.53
N GLU A 47 6.47 -15.53 -16.74
CA GLU A 47 5.64 -16.69 -17.11
C GLU A 47 4.29 -16.28 -17.75
N THR A 48 3.95 -14.99 -17.73
CA THR A 48 2.69 -14.46 -18.26
C THR A 48 2.89 -13.60 -19.51
N ALA A 49 1.79 -13.14 -20.09
CA ALA A 49 1.82 -12.18 -21.20
C ALA A 49 2.09 -10.73 -20.75
N ASP A 50 2.29 -10.51 -19.43
CA ASP A 50 2.56 -9.18 -18.90
C ASP A 50 3.98 -8.71 -19.24
N THR A 51 4.14 -7.40 -19.37
CA THR A 51 5.42 -6.78 -19.75
C THR A 51 6.25 -6.38 -18.53
N PHE A 52 7.57 -6.27 -18.72
CA PHE A 52 8.47 -5.73 -17.71
C PHE A 52 8.04 -4.34 -17.21
N GLY A 53 7.47 -3.51 -18.10
CA GLY A 53 6.93 -2.20 -17.74
C GLY A 53 5.71 -2.29 -16.80
N GLN A 54 4.89 -3.32 -16.92
CA GLN A 54 3.78 -3.58 -15.99
C GLN A 54 4.31 -4.02 -14.62
N TRP A 55 5.32 -4.89 -14.60
CA TRP A 55 6.00 -5.28 -13.35
C TRP A 55 6.60 -4.08 -12.62
N ILE A 56 7.30 -3.17 -13.31
CA ILE A 56 7.83 -1.96 -12.70
C ILE A 56 6.71 -1.15 -12.05
N ARG A 57 5.62 -0.88 -12.77
CA ARG A 57 4.49 -0.11 -12.25
C ARG A 57 3.85 -0.77 -11.03
N ALA A 58 3.62 -2.08 -11.07
CA ALA A 58 3.09 -2.83 -9.95
C ALA A 58 4.03 -2.78 -8.73
N THR A 59 5.35 -2.93 -8.95
CA THR A 59 6.37 -2.82 -7.90
C THR A 59 6.43 -1.41 -7.30
N MET A 60 6.28 -0.37 -8.10
CA MET A 60 6.18 1.01 -7.60
C MET A 60 4.96 1.20 -6.70
N VAL A 61 3.79 0.67 -7.08
CA VAL A 61 2.59 0.71 -6.23
C VAL A 61 2.85 -0.01 -4.91
N LEU A 62 3.47 -1.19 -4.93
CA LEU A 62 3.85 -1.93 -3.72
C LEU A 62 4.78 -1.10 -2.83
N ALA A 63 5.81 -0.48 -3.42
CA ALA A 63 6.82 0.29 -2.68
C ALA A 63 6.23 1.53 -2.00
N VAL A 64 5.40 2.32 -2.71
CA VAL A 64 4.77 3.51 -2.10
C VAL A 64 3.73 3.14 -1.06
N TYR A 65 3.00 2.05 -1.26
CA TYR A 65 2.08 1.51 -0.26
C TYR A 65 2.83 1.08 1.00
N ALA A 66 3.91 0.31 0.86
CA ALA A 66 4.77 -0.10 1.97
C ALA A 66 5.34 1.13 2.70
N MET A 67 5.80 2.14 1.96
CA MET A 67 6.29 3.39 2.53
C MET A 67 5.21 4.11 3.34
N ALA A 68 3.97 4.15 2.86
CA ALA A 68 2.85 4.75 3.59
C ALA A 68 2.54 3.99 4.89
N ILE A 69 2.44 2.65 4.86
CA ILE A 69 2.18 1.82 6.05
C ILE A 69 3.33 1.91 7.04
N GLY A 70 4.58 1.84 6.58
CA GLY A 70 5.76 2.06 7.43
C GLY A 70 5.77 3.46 8.05
N GLY A 71 5.36 4.48 7.28
CA GLY A 71 5.21 5.85 7.74
C GLY A 71 4.16 6.01 8.85
N ILE A 72 3.01 5.34 8.72
CA ILE A 72 1.98 5.31 9.77
C ILE A 72 2.57 4.73 11.06
N GLY A 73 3.25 3.58 10.98
CA GLY A 73 3.90 2.97 12.13
C GLY A 73 4.91 3.91 12.80
N LEU A 74 5.77 4.56 11.99
CA LEU A 74 6.73 5.56 12.48
C LEU A 74 6.05 6.75 13.17
N ALA A 75 4.97 7.28 12.60
CA ALA A 75 4.23 8.39 13.18
C ALA A 75 3.62 8.01 14.54
N LEU A 76 3.04 6.81 14.64
CA LEU A 76 2.48 6.27 15.88
C LEU A 76 3.56 6.06 16.95
N ALA A 77 4.72 5.53 16.58
CA ALA A 77 5.85 5.36 17.49
C ALA A 77 6.39 6.73 17.98
N ARG A 78 6.39 7.76 17.13
CA ARG A 78 6.73 9.14 17.50
C ARG A 78 5.70 9.78 18.44
N ALA A 79 4.44 9.39 18.33
CA ALA A 79 3.39 9.74 19.28
C ALA A 79 3.49 8.99 20.62
N LYS A 80 4.67 8.38 20.89
CA LYS A 80 5.01 7.64 22.11
C LYS A 80 4.24 6.34 22.32
N LEU A 81 3.61 5.78 21.30
CA LEU A 81 3.08 4.43 21.41
C LEU A 81 4.25 3.42 21.45
N PRO A 82 4.17 2.39 22.30
CA PRO A 82 5.13 1.27 22.26
C PRO A 82 5.21 0.68 20.84
N ALA A 83 6.41 0.31 20.40
CA ALA A 83 6.67 -0.12 19.02
C ALA A 83 5.74 -1.27 18.56
N ILE A 84 5.43 -2.21 19.45
CA ILE A 84 4.54 -3.32 19.15
C ILE A 84 3.10 -2.85 18.85
N PHE A 85 2.58 -1.87 19.60
CA PHE A 85 1.25 -1.29 19.36
C PHE A 85 1.24 -0.42 18.11
N ALA A 86 2.30 0.35 17.87
CA ALA A 86 2.46 1.15 16.66
C ALA A 86 2.49 0.26 15.41
N ALA A 87 3.23 -0.86 15.46
CA ALA A 87 3.24 -1.85 14.38
C ALA A 87 1.87 -2.49 14.20
N GLY A 88 1.26 -2.99 15.28
CA GLY A 88 -0.05 -3.62 15.24
C GLY A 88 -1.13 -2.71 14.65
N LEU A 89 -1.17 -1.44 15.08
CA LEU A 89 -2.15 -0.49 14.56
C LEU A 89 -1.90 -0.13 13.09
N ALA A 90 -0.63 0.02 12.68
CA ALA A 90 -0.30 0.22 11.27
C ALA A 90 -0.73 -0.96 10.39
N ILE A 91 -0.55 -2.21 10.88
CA ILE A 91 -1.04 -3.42 10.21
C ILE A 91 -2.55 -3.40 10.09
N VAL A 92 -3.27 -3.11 11.17
CA VAL A 92 -4.74 -3.04 11.17
C VAL A 92 -5.25 -2.00 10.17
N VAL A 93 -4.66 -0.81 10.14
CA VAL A 93 -5.00 0.24 9.18
C VAL A 93 -4.72 -0.23 7.74
N GLY A 94 -3.57 -0.86 7.50
CA GLY A 94 -3.22 -1.40 6.19
C GLY A 94 -4.18 -2.49 5.73
N LEU A 95 -4.52 -3.43 6.61
CA LEU A 95 -5.49 -4.50 6.31
C LEU A 95 -6.90 -3.94 6.09
N ALA A 96 -7.34 -3.00 6.91
CA ALA A 96 -8.63 -2.33 6.72
C ALA A 96 -8.68 -1.63 5.35
N TRP A 97 -7.60 -0.97 4.95
CA TRP A 97 -7.50 -0.35 3.64
C TRP A 97 -7.50 -1.39 2.50
N LEU A 98 -6.74 -2.48 2.62
CA LEU A 98 -6.74 -3.53 1.60
C LEU A 98 -8.08 -4.27 1.49
N SER A 99 -8.86 -4.34 2.56
CA SER A 99 -10.13 -5.08 2.59
C SER A 99 -11.38 -4.20 2.49
N TRP A 100 -11.25 -2.87 2.29
CA TRP A 100 -12.43 -2.00 2.20
C TRP A 100 -13.47 -2.44 1.15
N PRO A 101 -13.10 -3.06 0.00
CA PRO A 101 -14.10 -3.56 -0.93
C PRO A 101 -15.06 -4.57 -0.31
N VAL A 102 -14.62 -5.31 0.70
CA VAL A 102 -15.44 -6.34 1.38
C VAL A 102 -16.40 -5.71 2.40
N TRP A 103 -15.92 -4.77 3.23
CA TRP A 103 -16.71 -4.29 4.37
C TRP A 103 -17.40 -2.93 4.13
N LEU A 104 -16.91 -2.12 3.19
CA LEU A 104 -17.43 -0.76 2.96
C LEU A 104 -18.19 -0.63 1.65
N SER A 105 -17.90 -1.45 0.62
CA SER A 105 -18.48 -1.29 -0.70
C SER A 105 -20.01 -1.32 -0.68
N GLY A 106 -20.60 -2.26 0.03
CA GLY A 106 -22.05 -2.38 0.14
C GLY A 106 -22.73 -1.16 0.76
N ALA A 107 -22.10 -0.55 1.77
CA ALA A 107 -22.64 0.69 2.37
C ALA A 107 -22.58 1.87 1.40
N LEU A 108 -21.48 2.01 0.66
CA LEU A 108 -21.28 3.07 -0.32
C LEU A 108 -22.22 2.92 -1.54
N VAL A 109 -22.36 1.69 -2.04
CA VAL A 109 -23.24 1.39 -3.19
C VAL A 109 -24.69 1.68 -2.82
N ARG A 110 -25.18 1.14 -1.70
CA ARG A 110 -26.57 1.37 -1.22
C ARG A 110 -26.82 2.84 -0.87
N GLY A 111 -25.80 3.59 -0.44
CA GLY A 111 -25.87 5.01 -0.18
C GLY A 111 -25.85 5.91 -1.44
N GLY A 112 -25.73 5.33 -2.63
CA GLY A 112 -25.68 6.09 -3.89
C GLY A 112 -24.36 6.80 -4.17
N PHE A 113 -23.25 6.44 -3.46
CA PHE A 113 -21.96 7.09 -3.57
C PHE A 113 -21.06 6.49 -4.68
N SER A 114 -21.61 6.27 -5.88
CA SER A 114 -20.89 5.63 -7.00
C SER A 114 -19.59 6.35 -7.38
N GLY A 115 -19.58 7.68 -7.39
CA GLY A 115 -18.37 8.47 -7.64
C GLY A 115 -17.28 8.26 -6.59
N THR A 116 -17.66 8.15 -5.31
CA THR A 116 -16.72 7.83 -4.22
C THR A 116 -16.15 6.44 -4.38
N VAL A 117 -16.98 5.45 -4.73
CA VAL A 117 -16.53 4.08 -5.00
C VAL A 117 -15.48 4.06 -6.12
N GLN A 118 -15.73 4.75 -7.23
CA GLN A 118 -14.78 4.81 -8.34
C GLN A 118 -13.46 5.49 -7.94
N ASN A 119 -13.49 6.56 -7.14
CA ASN A 119 -12.27 7.20 -6.63
C ASN A 119 -11.49 6.28 -5.70
N LEU A 120 -12.16 5.55 -4.81
CA LEU A 120 -11.50 4.57 -3.93
C LEU A 120 -10.87 3.41 -4.73
N VAL A 121 -11.51 2.95 -5.80
CA VAL A 121 -10.97 1.94 -6.72
C VAL A 121 -9.65 2.42 -7.33
N TRP A 122 -9.56 3.69 -7.73
CA TRP A 122 -8.33 4.25 -8.33
C TRP A 122 -7.20 4.45 -7.33
N LEU A 123 -7.51 4.51 -6.05
CA LEU A 123 -6.51 4.64 -4.98
C LEU A 123 -6.13 3.29 -4.37
N HIS A 124 -6.90 2.24 -4.61
CA HIS A 124 -6.75 0.95 -3.95
C HIS A 124 -5.64 0.10 -4.59
N PRO A 125 -4.51 -0.19 -3.89
CA PRO A 125 -3.37 -0.86 -4.49
C PRO A 125 -3.69 -2.19 -5.19
N PRO A 126 -4.48 -3.12 -4.61
CA PRO A 126 -4.89 -4.35 -5.29
C PRO A 126 -5.61 -4.11 -6.62
N LEU A 127 -6.59 -3.19 -6.65
CA LEU A 127 -7.39 -2.92 -7.85
C LEU A 127 -6.58 -2.19 -8.92
N VAL A 128 -5.64 -1.32 -8.50
CA VAL A 128 -4.70 -0.65 -9.40
C VAL A 128 -3.73 -1.65 -10.03
N ILE A 129 -3.15 -2.56 -9.24
CA ILE A 129 -2.26 -3.61 -9.77
C ILE A 129 -3.02 -4.51 -10.75
N ASN A 130 -4.25 -4.90 -10.40
CA ASN A 130 -5.09 -5.69 -11.31
C ASN A 130 -5.41 -4.96 -12.63
N GLY A 131 -5.64 -3.64 -12.58
CA GLY A 131 -5.87 -2.84 -13.79
C GLY A 131 -4.63 -2.65 -14.66
N ILE A 132 -3.42 -2.75 -14.09
CA ILE A 132 -2.14 -2.65 -14.80
C ILE A 132 -1.78 -3.99 -15.45
N LEU A 133 -2.00 -5.10 -14.75
CA LEU A 133 -1.67 -6.44 -15.19
C LEU A 133 -2.81 -6.98 -16.05
N THR A 134 -2.53 -7.23 -17.32
CA THR A 134 -3.54 -7.69 -18.30
C THR A 134 -3.64 -9.21 -18.39
N GLY A 135 -2.61 -9.92 -17.89
CA GLY A 135 -2.55 -11.38 -17.91
C GLY A 135 -3.23 -12.09 -16.74
N GLU A 136 -3.63 -11.33 -15.71
CA GLU A 136 -4.25 -11.88 -14.48
C GLU A 136 -5.60 -11.21 -14.17
N PRO A 137 -6.71 -11.66 -14.76
CA PRO A 137 -8.03 -11.08 -14.51
C PRO A 137 -8.66 -11.51 -13.17
N ALA A 138 -7.84 -11.87 -12.16
CA ALA A 138 -8.29 -12.51 -10.92
C ALA A 138 -9.42 -11.79 -10.17
N TRP A 139 -9.53 -10.45 -10.31
CA TRP A 139 -10.63 -9.68 -9.72
C TRP A 139 -11.75 -9.34 -10.71
N THR A 140 -11.56 -9.59 -11.99
CA THR A 140 -12.60 -9.46 -13.01
C THR A 140 -13.33 -10.78 -13.25
N GLU A 141 -12.77 -11.89 -12.81
CA GLU A 141 -13.50 -13.15 -12.78
C GLU A 141 -14.66 -13.04 -11.78
N ARG A 142 -15.85 -13.15 -12.31
CA ARG A 142 -17.13 -12.93 -11.64
C ARG A 142 -17.26 -13.65 -10.28
N SER A 143 -16.56 -14.77 -10.09
CA SER A 143 -16.69 -15.58 -8.89
C SER A 143 -16.14 -14.92 -7.62
N VAL A 144 -14.95 -14.30 -7.65
CA VAL A 144 -14.33 -13.76 -6.44
C VAL A 144 -14.88 -12.37 -6.10
N ALA A 145 -14.90 -11.45 -7.07
CA ALA A 145 -15.45 -10.10 -6.84
C ALA A 145 -16.94 -10.14 -6.54
N TYR A 146 -17.69 -11.01 -7.21
CA TYR A 146 -19.14 -11.14 -7.08
C TYR A 146 -19.58 -11.70 -5.72
N HIS A 147 -18.82 -12.63 -5.12
CA HIS A 147 -19.19 -13.22 -3.84
C HIS A 147 -18.64 -12.49 -2.61
N LEU A 148 -17.60 -11.69 -2.77
CA LEU A 148 -16.94 -11.02 -1.65
C LEU A 148 -17.23 -9.53 -1.56
N THR A 149 -17.73 -8.91 -2.64
CA THR A 149 -17.94 -7.46 -2.67
C THR A 149 -19.19 -7.11 -3.47
N ASP A 150 -19.85 -5.98 -3.14
CA ASP A 150 -20.94 -5.42 -3.95
C ASP A 150 -20.43 -4.65 -5.18
N LEU A 151 -19.11 -4.62 -5.39
CA LEU A 151 -18.49 -4.01 -6.57
C LEU A 151 -18.84 -4.82 -7.83
N ASN A 152 -19.22 -4.14 -8.92
CA ASN A 152 -19.68 -4.73 -10.18
C ASN A 152 -21.03 -5.47 -10.14
N GLN A 153 -21.73 -5.50 -9.00
CA GLN A 153 -23.11 -6.01 -8.97
C GLN A 153 -24.09 -4.91 -9.41
N ASP A 154 -24.16 -3.83 -8.63
CA ASP A 154 -25.09 -2.72 -8.83
C ASP A 154 -24.43 -1.48 -9.43
N VAL A 155 -23.12 -1.33 -9.29
CA VAL A 155 -22.34 -0.20 -9.82
C VAL A 155 -21.19 -0.74 -10.67
N PRO A 156 -21.19 -0.51 -11.99
CA PRO A 156 -20.05 -0.89 -12.83
C PRO A 156 -18.80 -0.08 -12.44
N ILE A 157 -17.74 -0.78 -12.07
CA ILE A 157 -16.45 -0.16 -11.79
C ILE A 157 -15.53 -0.28 -13.00
N ARG A 158 -14.70 0.77 -13.19
CA ARG A 158 -13.63 0.75 -14.18
C ARG A 158 -12.30 0.62 -13.46
N LEU A 159 -11.59 -0.46 -13.71
CA LEU A 159 -10.23 -0.62 -13.20
C LEU A 159 -9.30 0.44 -13.80
N PRO A 160 -8.39 1.03 -13.02
CA PRO A 160 -7.49 2.06 -13.51
C PRO A 160 -6.41 1.46 -14.43
N ALA A 161 -6.29 1.99 -15.64
CA ALA A 161 -5.16 1.67 -16.53
C ALA A 161 -3.86 2.37 -16.10
N SER A 162 -3.93 3.33 -15.18
CA SER A 162 -2.79 4.12 -14.69
C SER A 162 -2.66 4.03 -13.18
N ALA A 163 -1.43 3.88 -12.71
CA ALA A 163 -1.10 3.90 -11.29
C ALA A 163 -0.98 5.32 -10.70
N ALA A 164 -1.06 6.38 -11.51
CA ALA A 164 -0.65 7.73 -11.11
C ALA A 164 -1.33 8.23 -9.82
N ALA A 165 -2.64 8.09 -9.69
CA ALA A 165 -3.37 8.54 -8.51
C ALA A 165 -2.96 7.76 -7.25
N CYS A 166 -2.85 6.45 -7.35
CA CYS A 166 -2.42 5.58 -6.26
C CYS A 166 -0.98 5.90 -5.82
N LEU A 167 -0.06 6.05 -6.78
CA LEU A 167 1.34 6.43 -6.52
C LEU A 167 1.43 7.80 -5.85
N ALA A 168 0.69 8.80 -6.35
CA ALA A 168 0.70 10.14 -5.79
C ALA A 168 0.20 10.14 -4.35
N VAL A 169 -0.96 9.57 -4.08
CA VAL A 169 -1.56 9.61 -2.73
C VAL A 169 -0.71 8.84 -1.71
N HIS A 170 -0.35 7.59 -2.00
CA HIS A 170 0.46 6.79 -1.07
C HIS A 170 1.89 7.30 -0.97
N GLY A 171 2.47 7.78 -2.08
CA GLY A 171 3.80 8.37 -2.10
C GLY A 171 3.88 9.65 -1.28
N ILE A 172 2.95 10.59 -1.48
CA ILE A 172 2.90 11.84 -0.69
C ILE A 172 2.68 11.53 0.78
N LEU A 173 1.70 10.67 1.10
CA LEU A 173 1.43 10.25 2.48
C LEU A 173 2.69 9.66 3.14
N GLY A 174 3.33 8.70 2.47
CA GLY A 174 4.55 8.09 2.96
C GLY A 174 5.65 9.12 3.17
N LEU A 175 5.96 9.94 2.17
CA LEU A 175 6.99 10.97 2.25
C LEU A 175 6.76 11.95 3.40
N VAL A 176 5.55 12.45 3.58
CA VAL A 176 5.19 13.36 4.68
C VAL A 176 5.40 12.69 6.03
N LEU A 177 4.93 11.45 6.20
CA LEU A 177 5.07 10.73 7.46
C LEU A 177 6.55 10.40 7.78
N TRP A 178 7.33 9.99 6.79
CA TRP A 178 8.75 9.74 6.96
C TRP A 178 9.53 11.02 7.23
N TRP A 179 9.22 12.10 6.52
CA TRP A 179 9.82 13.41 6.78
C TRP A 179 9.51 13.89 8.20
N ALA A 180 8.27 13.79 8.66
CA ALA A 180 7.89 14.11 10.03
C ALA A 180 8.63 13.24 11.05
N ALA A 181 8.83 11.95 10.74
CA ALA A 181 9.53 11.03 11.64
C ALA A 181 11.05 11.29 11.73
N PHE A 182 11.73 11.56 10.64
CA PHE A 182 13.19 11.67 10.61
C PHE A 182 13.69 13.12 10.52
N GLY A 183 12.95 14.03 9.91
CA GLY A 183 13.31 15.45 9.76
C GLY A 183 13.36 16.19 11.09
N SER A 184 12.37 15.99 11.94
CA SER A 184 12.32 16.61 13.28
C SER A 184 13.47 16.17 14.18
N ALA A 185 13.89 14.90 14.10
CA ALA A 185 15.03 14.40 14.88
C ALA A 185 16.36 15.00 14.44
N ALA A 186 16.54 15.29 13.16
CA ALA A 186 17.75 15.95 12.65
C ALA A 186 17.82 17.41 13.08
N GLN A 187 16.71 18.12 13.11
CA GLN A 187 16.64 19.51 13.59
C GLN A 187 16.95 19.62 15.08
N VAL A 188 16.37 18.76 15.91
CA VAL A 188 16.64 18.73 17.36
C VAL A 188 18.13 18.47 17.65
N ARG A 189 18.78 17.52 16.95
CA ARG A 189 20.21 17.26 17.10
C ARG A 189 21.10 18.43 16.69
N ARG A 190 20.71 19.22 15.67
CA ARG A 190 21.43 20.43 15.26
C ARG A 190 21.33 21.55 16.31
N LEU A 191 20.17 21.69 16.94
CA LEU A 191 19.98 22.66 18.02
C LEU A 191 20.82 22.31 19.25
N ILE A 192 20.84 21.04 19.68
CA ILE A 192 21.64 20.59 20.84
C ILE A 192 23.17 20.74 20.60
N ARG A 193 23.65 20.63 19.36
CA ARG A 193 25.06 20.82 19.03
C ARG A 193 25.51 22.28 18.97
N ARG A 194 24.59 23.24 19.02
CA ARG A 194 24.88 24.68 19.00
C ARG A 194 24.85 25.34 20.36
N VAL A 195 24.48 24.61 21.39
CA VAL A 195 24.56 24.93 22.81
C VAL A 195 25.77 24.23 23.42
#